data_ae96c3e5f971ee14400b50ae0df0e6ac
#
_entry.id   ae96c3e5f971ee14400b50ae0df0e6ac
#
_cell.length_a   1.000
_cell.length_b   1.000
_cell.length_c   1.000
_cell.angle_alpha   90.00
_cell.angle_beta   90.00
_cell.angle_gamma   90.00
#
_symmetry.space_group_name_H-M   'P 1'
#
loop_
_entity.id
_entity.type
_entity.pdbx_description
1 polymer ?
#
loop_
_entity_poly.entity_id
_entity_poly.type
_entity_poly.pdbx_seq_one_letter_code
_entity_poly.pdbx_strand_id
1 'polypeptide(L)'
;MDNNLKALFGSWDSAIGTILSAIASTPASRFNETMQTNLDLLGNVMQATGSALAADSEKNITLNKLGNQLQAIGNSTVVSGILIQFNEETKAELTIKGNLLQSVGSGMSLPDLLDTNEISMNTLYNIYGALLQSIGNALQGLSGIIQLKGKQGQNINFVGSWIQAIGALIQALVQSKK
;
A
#
# COMPACT_ATOMS: atom_id res chain seq x y z
N MET A 1 4.23 -23.18 -3.77
CA MET A 1 3.13 -22.73 -2.91
C MET A 1 1.88 -22.64 -3.77
N ASP A 2 0.75 -23.13 -3.29
CA ASP A 2 -0.53 -23.05 -3.99
C ASP A 2 -0.97 -21.58 -4.19
N ASN A 3 -1.70 -21.29 -5.28
CA ASN A 3 -2.10 -19.93 -5.62
C ASN A 3 -3.01 -19.29 -4.55
N ASN A 4 -3.90 -20.08 -3.95
CA ASN A 4 -4.74 -19.58 -2.85
C ASN A 4 -3.90 -19.19 -1.62
N LEU A 5 -2.88 -19.99 -1.29
CA LEU A 5 -1.96 -19.66 -0.21
C LEU A 5 -1.12 -18.41 -0.54
N LYS A 6 -0.66 -18.25 -1.79
CA LYS A 6 0.04 -17.02 -2.19
C LYS A 6 -0.84 -15.79 -2.01
N ALA A 7 -2.09 -15.86 -2.46
CA ALA A 7 -3.05 -14.77 -2.31
C ALA A 7 -3.34 -14.46 -0.84
N LEU A 8 -3.52 -15.50 -0.01
CA LEU A 8 -3.79 -15.34 1.43
C LEU A 8 -2.58 -14.73 2.16
N PHE A 9 -1.39 -15.31 2.01
CA PHE A 9 -0.18 -14.77 2.63
C PHE A 9 0.14 -13.37 2.12
N GLY A 10 0.01 -13.14 0.80
CA GLY A 10 0.26 -11.83 0.20
C GLY A 10 -0.67 -10.75 0.77
N SER A 11 -1.95 -11.05 0.95
CA SER A 11 -2.91 -10.09 1.49
C SER A 11 -2.63 -9.76 2.97
N TRP A 12 -2.28 -10.76 3.79
CA TRP A 12 -1.93 -10.53 5.20
C TRP A 12 -0.59 -9.83 5.35
N ASP A 13 0.41 -10.19 4.54
CA ASP A 13 1.71 -9.52 4.54
C ASP A 13 1.55 -8.03 4.20
N SER A 14 0.76 -7.71 3.17
CA SER A 14 0.42 -6.33 2.83
C SER A 14 -0.34 -5.63 3.97
N ALA A 15 -1.34 -6.28 4.58
CA ALA A 15 -2.12 -5.67 5.67
C ALA A 15 -1.26 -5.37 6.91
N ILE A 16 -0.41 -6.30 7.33
CA ILE A 16 0.51 -6.10 8.45
C ILE A 16 1.51 -4.99 8.09
N GLY A 17 2.06 -5.01 6.87
CA GLY A 17 2.97 -3.99 6.39
C GLY A 17 2.37 -2.58 6.41
N THR A 18 1.12 -2.41 5.95
CA THR A 18 0.44 -1.11 5.99
C THR A 18 0.17 -0.63 7.42
N ILE A 19 -0.14 -1.55 8.35
CA ILE A 19 -0.31 -1.21 9.77
C ILE A 19 1.01 -0.72 10.37
N LEU A 20 2.15 -1.37 10.06
CA LEU A 20 3.47 -0.93 10.52
C LEU A 20 3.82 0.47 10.01
N SER A 21 3.60 0.75 8.71
CA SER A 21 3.79 2.09 8.15
C SER A 21 2.83 3.12 8.76
N ALA A 22 1.58 2.75 9.05
CA ALA A 22 0.62 3.64 9.72
C ALA A 22 1.05 3.98 11.15
N ILE A 23 1.58 3.01 11.90
CA ILE A 23 2.15 3.24 13.23
C ILE A 23 3.36 4.17 13.13
N ALA A 24 4.26 3.94 12.15
CA ALA A 24 5.43 4.78 11.92
C ALA A 24 5.07 6.24 11.62
N SER A 25 3.98 6.47 10.88
CA SER A 25 3.50 7.80 10.51
C SER A 25 2.74 8.53 11.62
N THR A 26 2.46 7.87 12.77
CA THR A 26 1.63 8.43 13.83
C THR A 26 2.42 9.46 14.66
N PRO A 27 2.01 10.76 14.67
CA PRO A 27 2.80 11.83 15.29
C PRO A 27 2.96 11.69 16.82
N ALA A 28 1.99 11.07 17.49
CA ALA A 28 2.00 10.84 18.93
C ALA A 28 2.67 9.52 19.34
N SER A 29 3.37 8.85 18.43
CA SER A 29 4.05 7.60 18.73
C SER A 29 5.18 7.84 19.74
N ARG A 30 5.36 6.89 20.67
CA ARG A 30 6.49 6.90 21.62
C ARG A 30 7.82 6.47 20.98
N PHE A 31 7.82 6.26 19.68
CA PHE A 31 8.98 5.80 18.94
C PHE A 31 9.86 6.98 18.51
N ASN A 32 11.17 6.80 18.62
CA ASN A 32 12.13 7.75 18.05
C ASN A 32 12.17 7.64 16.51
N GLU A 33 12.79 8.61 15.85
CA GLU A 33 12.87 8.68 14.38
C GLU A 33 13.47 7.41 13.76
N THR A 34 14.49 6.82 14.36
CA THR A 34 15.09 5.57 13.89
C THR A 34 14.09 4.42 13.90
N MET A 35 13.32 4.29 14.97
CA MET A 35 12.30 3.25 15.07
C MET A 35 11.17 3.48 14.07
N GLN A 36 10.73 4.72 13.89
CA GLN A 36 9.72 5.06 12.88
C GLN A 36 10.21 4.70 11.48
N THR A 37 11.45 5.06 11.13
CA THR A 37 12.06 4.71 9.83
C THR A 37 12.16 3.19 9.66
N ASN A 38 12.56 2.45 10.67
CA ASN A 38 12.65 0.99 10.61
C ASN A 38 11.27 0.32 10.47
N LEU A 39 10.25 0.83 11.13
CA LEU A 39 8.87 0.34 11.00
C LEU A 39 8.32 0.63 9.60
N ASP A 40 8.57 1.82 9.06
CA ASP A 40 8.16 2.17 7.70
C ASP A 40 8.91 1.33 6.65
N LEU A 41 10.22 1.14 6.81
CA LEU A 41 11.01 0.26 5.96
C LEU A 41 10.45 -1.17 5.95
N LEU A 42 10.26 -1.76 7.14
CA LEU A 42 9.70 -3.10 7.26
C LEU A 42 8.30 -3.18 6.66
N GLY A 43 7.48 -2.17 6.94
CA GLY A 43 6.13 -2.07 6.39
C GLY A 43 6.12 -2.08 4.86
N ASN A 44 6.98 -1.27 4.23
CA ASN A 44 7.07 -1.21 2.75
C ASN A 44 7.66 -2.50 2.16
N VAL A 45 8.63 -3.17 2.81
CA VAL A 45 9.16 -4.47 2.38
C VAL A 45 8.06 -5.53 2.41
N MET A 46 7.27 -5.61 3.48
CA MET A 46 6.14 -6.53 3.60
C MET A 46 5.07 -6.23 2.54
N GLN A 47 4.71 -4.98 2.33
CA GLN A 47 3.76 -4.58 1.28
C GLN A 47 4.27 -4.95 -0.13
N ALA A 48 5.55 -4.74 -0.42
CA ALA A 48 6.15 -5.14 -1.69
C ALA A 48 6.07 -6.65 -1.91
N THR A 49 6.44 -7.43 -0.90
CA THR A 49 6.39 -8.91 -0.93
C THR A 49 4.95 -9.39 -1.06
N GLY A 50 4.04 -8.83 -0.26
CA GLY A 50 2.62 -9.19 -0.28
C GLY A 50 1.96 -8.91 -1.63
N SER A 51 2.22 -7.74 -2.20
CA SER A 51 1.71 -7.38 -3.53
C SER A 51 2.31 -8.26 -4.63
N ALA A 52 3.60 -8.61 -4.55
CA ALA A 52 4.23 -9.53 -5.50
C ALA A 52 3.62 -10.94 -5.41
N LEU A 53 3.37 -11.46 -4.21
CA LEU A 53 2.70 -12.75 -4.00
C LEU A 53 1.26 -12.73 -4.52
N ALA A 54 0.52 -11.65 -4.29
CA ALA A 54 -0.83 -11.49 -4.81
C ALA A 54 -0.81 -11.50 -6.35
N ALA A 55 0.10 -10.77 -6.98
CA ALA A 55 0.26 -10.80 -8.44
C ALA A 55 0.62 -12.21 -8.97
N ASP A 56 1.53 -12.92 -8.29
CA ASP A 56 1.97 -14.27 -8.67
C ASP A 56 0.88 -15.35 -8.43
N SER A 57 -0.12 -15.07 -7.61
CA SER A 57 -1.26 -15.95 -7.40
C SER A 57 -2.21 -16.01 -8.60
N GLU A 58 -2.20 -15.01 -9.47
CA GLU A 58 -3.07 -14.92 -10.64
C GLU A 58 -2.39 -15.51 -11.88
N LYS A 59 -3.03 -16.53 -12.50
CA LYS A 59 -2.50 -17.18 -13.72
C LYS A 59 -2.62 -16.28 -14.96
N ASN A 60 -3.72 -15.56 -15.08
CA ASN A 60 -4.00 -14.70 -16.23
C ASN A 60 -3.53 -13.27 -15.98
N ILE A 61 -3.31 -12.52 -17.04
CA ILE A 61 -3.03 -11.08 -16.97
C ILE A 61 -4.38 -10.37 -16.81
N THR A 62 -4.61 -9.80 -15.62
CA THR A 62 -5.78 -9.01 -15.24
C THR A 62 -5.33 -7.61 -14.84
N LEU A 63 -6.23 -6.66 -14.74
CA LEU A 63 -5.91 -5.33 -14.20
C LEU A 63 -5.54 -5.43 -12.73
N ASN A 64 -6.17 -6.35 -11.96
CA ASN A 64 -5.80 -6.62 -10.58
C ASN A 64 -4.35 -7.13 -10.46
N LYS A 65 -3.94 -8.09 -11.30
CA LYS A 65 -2.54 -8.56 -11.34
C LYS A 65 -1.56 -7.44 -11.64
N LEU A 66 -1.83 -6.64 -12.68
CA LEU A 66 -0.98 -5.50 -13.05
C LEU A 66 -0.95 -4.45 -11.94
N GLY A 67 -2.08 -4.21 -11.29
CA GLY A 67 -2.18 -3.32 -10.14
C GLY A 67 -1.32 -3.77 -8.97
N ASN A 68 -1.35 -5.06 -8.63
CA ASN A 68 -0.51 -5.66 -7.60
C ASN A 68 0.99 -5.57 -7.94
N GLN A 69 1.37 -5.77 -9.21
CA GLN A 69 2.75 -5.57 -9.66
C GLN A 69 3.18 -4.11 -9.51
N LEU A 70 2.29 -3.17 -9.86
CA LEU A 70 2.57 -1.74 -9.72
C LEU A 70 2.71 -1.32 -8.26
N GLN A 71 1.91 -1.88 -7.36
CA GLN A 71 2.05 -1.69 -5.91
C GLN A 71 3.40 -2.23 -5.40
N ALA A 72 3.81 -3.43 -5.84
CA ALA A 72 5.11 -3.99 -5.49
C ALA A 72 6.27 -3.08 -5.93
N ILE A 73 6.21 -2.55 -7.16
CA ILE A 73 7.19 -1.58 -7.67
C ILE A 73 7.17 -0.29 -6.84
N GLY A 74 5.98 0.23 -6.53
CA GLY A 74 5.82 1.44 -5.72
C GLY A 74 6.45 1.30 -4.34
N ASN A 75 6.15 0.21 -3.63
CA ASN A 75 6.75 -0.08 -2.32
C ASN A 75 8.27 -0.26 -2.41
N SER A 76 8.77 -0.97 -3.42
CA SER A 76 10.22 -1.13 -3.65
C SER A 76 10.90 0.21 -3.93
N THR A 77 10.20 1.15 -4.57
CA THR A 77 10.70 2.51 -4.81
C THR A 77 10.84 3.28 -3.50
N VAL A 78 9.85 3.17 -2.58
CA VAL A 78 9.96 3.76 -1.23
C VAL A 78 11.13 3.15 -0.46
N VAL A 79 11.23 1.81 -0.44
CA VAL A 79 12.35 1.08 0.19
C VAL A 79 13.71 1.58 -0.31
N SER A 80 13.84 1.78 -1.62
CA SER A 80 15.08 2.32 -2.23
C SER A 80 15.39 3.73 -1.72
N GLY A 81 14.37 4.58 -1.56
CA GLY A 81 14.50 5.92 -0.99
C GLY A 81 14.97 5.91 0.47
N ILE A 82 14.55 4.90 1.25
CA ILE A 82 14.95 4.76 2.65
C ILE A 82 16.38 4.21 2.78
N LEU A 83 16.73 3.18 2.00
CA LEU A 83 17.99 2.43 2.18
C LEU A 83 19.20 3.07 1.50
N ILE A 84 18.99 3.71 0.33
CA ILE A 84 20.08 4.26 -0.45
C ILE A 84 20.39 5.69 0.03
N GLN A 85 21.67 6.03 0.14
CA GLN A 85 22.12 7.36 0.55
C GLN A 85 21.96 8.38 -0.59
N PHE A 86 20.71 8.76 -0.86
CA PHE A 86 20.40 9.89 -1.71
C PHE A 86 20.34 11.20 -0.91
N ASN A 87 20.33 12.35 -1.60
CA ASN A 87 19.98 13.61 -0.97
C ASN A 87 18.49 13.59 -0.55
N GLU A 88 18.09 14.45 0.39
CA GLU A 88 16.75 14.45 0.98
C GLU A 88 15.63 14.73 -0.05
N GLU A 89 15.91 15.55 -1.06
CA GLU A 89 14.96 15.82 -2.14
C GLU A 89 14.67 14.56 -2.96
N THR A 90 15.73 13.84 -3.37
CA THR A 90 15.58 12.56 -4.11
C THR A 90 14.84 11.50 -3.27
N LYS A 91 15.13 11.38 -1.97
CA LYS A 91 14.41 10.47 -1.07
C LYS A 91 12.92 10.80 -1.02
N ALA A 92 12.61 12.08 -0.86
CA ALA A 92 11.23 12.56 -0.83
C ALA A 92 10.52 12.31 -2.16
N GLU A 93 11.18 12.56 -3.30
CA GLU A 93 10.61 12.27 -4.62
C GLU A 93 10.35 10.77 -4.84
N LEU A 94 11.26 9.88 -4.41
CA LEU A 94 11.08 8.43 -4.51
C LEU A 94 9.88 7.99 -3.67
N THR A 95 9.73 8.52 -2.45
CA THR A 95 8.57 8.24 -1.60
C THR A 95 7.26 8.72 -2.24
N ILE A 96 7.24 9.92 -2.79
CA ILE A 96 6.06 10.45 -3.51
C ILE A 96 5.70 9.56 -4.70
N LYS A 97 6.67 9.28 -5.56
CA LYS A 97 6.48 8.45 -6.76
C LYS A 97 6.02 7.05 -6.38
N GLY A 98 6.62 6.45 -5.34
CA GLY A 98 6.21 5.15 -4.81
C GLY A 98 4.76 5.14 -4.33
N ASN A 99 4.36 6.09 -3.53
CA ASN A 99 2.98 6.21 -3.04
C ASN A 99 1.96 6.45 -4.18
N LEU A 100 2.30 7.26 -5.18
CA LEU A 100 1.44 7.46 -6.34
C LEU A 100 1.31 6.20 -7.20
N LEU A 101 2.39 5.43 -7.39
CA LEU A 101 2.34 4.12 -8.05
C LEU A 101 1.45 3.14 -7.29
N GLN A 102 1.55 3.09 -5.96
CA GLN A 102 0.68 2.27 -5.12
C GLN A 102 -0.79 2.71 -5.22
N SER A 103 -1.05 4.03 -5.26
CA SER A 103 -2.40 4.56 -5.44
C SER A 103 -3.03 4.09 -6.76
N VAL A 104 -2.31 4.25 -7.86
CA VAL A 104 -2.76 3.78 -9.19
C VAL A 104 -2.93 2.26 -9.17
N GLY A 105 -1.95 1.53 -8.64
CA GLY A 105 -1.99 0.07 -8.55
C GLY A 105 -3.21 -0.45 -7.80
N SER A 106 -3.55 0.16 -6.65
CA SER A 106 -4.75 -0.20 -5.88
C SER A 106 -6.04 0.09 -6.66
N GLY A 107 -6.10 1.21 -7.40
CA GLY A 107 -7.25 1.57 -8.23
C GLY A 107 -7.44 0.66 -9.44
N MET A 108 -6.38 0.05 -9.96
CA MET A 108 -6.45 -0.83 -11.14
C MET A 108 -7.25 -2.12 -10.92
N SER A 109 -7.48 -2.54 -9.69
CA SER A 109 -8.34 -3.69 -9.39
C SER A 109 -9.84 -3.39 -9.52
N LEU A 110 -10.24 -2.13 -9.50
CA LEU A 110 -11.65 -1.73 -9.49
C LEU A 110 -12.44 -2.17 -10.74
N PRO A 111 -11.94 -2.02 -11.98
CA PRO A 111 -12.67 -2.49 -13.15
C PRO A 111 -12.96 -4.00 -13.11
N ASP A 112 -11.97 -4.82 -12.71
CA ASP A 112 -12.14 -6.28 -12.61
C ASP A 112 -13.19 -6.64 -11.53
N LEU A 113 -13.27 -5.86 -10.45
CA LEU A 113 -14.25 -6.05 -9.37
C LEU A 113 -15.67 -5.59 -9.76
N LEU A 114 -15.78 -4.63 -10.66
CA LEU A 114 -17.06 -4.09 -11.14
C LEU A 114 -17.61 -4.87 -12.35
N ASP A 115 -16.78 -5.61 -13.08
CA ASP A 115 -17.16 -6.44 -14.23
C ASP A 115 -17.75 -7.79 -13.75
N THR A 116 -18.83 -7.73 -12.95
CA THR A 116 -19.55 -8.91 -12.45
C THR A 116 -21.04 -8.69 -12.61
N ASN A 117 -21.77 -9.76 -12.98
CA ASN A 117 -23.23 -9.71 -13.13
C ASN A 117 -23.95 -9.51 -11.79
N GLU A 118 -23.33 -9.92 -10.68
CA GLU A 118 -23.86 -9.77 -9.33
C GLU A 118 -22.74 -9.34 -8.37
N ILE A 119 -22.97 -8.24 -7.66
CA ILE A 119 -22.03 -7.75 -6.65
C ILE A 119 -22.30 -8.47 -5.32
N SER A 120 -21.46 -9.44 -5.00
CA SER A 120 -21.47 -10.09 -3.70
C SER A 120 -20.99 -9.17 -2.59
N MET A 121 -21.32 -9.47 -1.33
CA MET A 121 -20.77 -8.72 -0.18
C MET A 121 -19.23 -8.76 -0.14
N ASN A 122 -18.61 -9.88 -0.51
CA ASN A 122 -17.15 -9.97 -0.59
C ASN A 122 -16.59 -9.07 -1.70
N THR A 123 -17.25 -9.00 -2.86
CA THR A 123 -16.90 -8.08 -3.94
C THR A 123 -16.99 -6.63 -3.47
N LEU A 124 -18.08 -6.27 -2.77
CA LEU A 124 -18.26 -4.92 -2.24
C LEU A 124 -17.16 -4.53 -1.24
N TYR A 125 -16.80 -5.43 -0.31
CA TYR A 125 -15.69 -5.19 0.62
C TYR A 125 -14.34 -5.06 -0.11
N ASN A 126 -14.08 -5.84 -1.16
CA ASN A 126 -12.88 -5.67 -1.98
C ASN A 126 -12.85 -4.31 -2.69
N ILE A 127 -13.98 -3.84 -3.21
CA ILE A 127 -14.09 -2.50 -3.81
C ILE A 127 -13.75 -1.42 -2.77
N TYR A 128 -14.34 -1.48 -1.56
CA TYR A 128 -14.03 -0.54 -0.49
C TYR A 128 -12.55 -0.63 -0.09
N GLY A 129 -12.00 -1.83 0.04
CA GLY A 129 -10.59 -2.02 0.35
C GLY A 129 -9.67 -1.38 -0.70
N ALA A 130 -9.94 -1.60 -1.99
CA ALA A 130 -9.16 -1.01 -3.08
C ALA A 130 -9.27 0.53 -3.12
N LEU A 131 -10.48 1.08 -2.95
CA LEU A 131 -10.71 2.53 -2.89
C LEU A 131 -9.96 3.16 -1.70
N LEU A 132 -10.06 2.57 -0.50
CA LEU A 132 -9.38 3.08 0.69
C LEU A 132 -7.86 3.05 0.51
N GLN A 133 -7.30 1.97 -0.04
CA GLN A 133 -5.87 1.91 -0.32
C GLN A 133 -5.46 2.95 -1.37
N SER A 134 -6.20 3.08 -2.47
CA SER A 134 -5.91 4.07 -3.50
C SER A 134 -5.95 5.50 -2.94
N ILE A 135 -6.99 5.86 -2.19
CA ILE A 135 -7.12 7.18 -1.55
C ILE A 135 -6.02 7.40 -0.51
N GLY A 136 -5.76 6.41 0.34
CA GLY A 136 -4.73 6.48 1.38
C GLY A 136 -3.35 6.77 0.79
N ASN A 137 -2.95 6.03 -0.24
CA ASN A 137 -1.69 6.22 -0.95
C ASN A 137 -1.62 7.58 -1.69
N ALA A 138 -2.74 8.03 -2.29
CA ALA A 138 -2.79 9.36 -2.91
C ALA A 138 -2.57 10.47 -1.88
N LEU A 139 -3.16 10.36 -0.68
CA LEU A 139 -2.95 11.31 0.41
C LEU A 139 -1.50 11.31 0.89
N GLN A 140 -0.85 10.15 1.00
CA GLN A 140 0.57 10.06 1.34
C GLN A 140 1.46 10.73 0.28
N GLY A 141 1.19 10.47 -1.00
CA GLY A 141 1.88 11.17 -2.11
C GLY A 141 1.67 12.68 -2.06
N LEU A 142 0.44 13.14 -1.84
CA LEU A 142 0.10 14.57 -1.68
C LEU A 142 0.82 15.18 -0.49
N SER A 143 0.88 14.48 0.64
CA SER A 143 1.62 14.90 1.82
C SER A 143 3.09 15.17 1.49
N GLY A 144 3.75 14.25 0.78
CA GLY A 144 5.14 14.42 0.34
C GLY A 144 5.32 15.64 -0.55
N ILE A 145 4.42 15.88 -1.51
CA ILE A 145 4.46 17.06 -2.37
C ILE A 145 4.33 18.36 -1.55
N ILE A 146 3.46 18.36 -0.53
CA ILE A 146 3.26 19.50 0.36
C ILE A 146 4.53 19.77 1.18
N GLN A 147 5.17 18.70 1.68
CA GLN A 147 6.40 18.80 2.48
C GLN A 147 7.58 19.28 1.63
N LEU A 148 7.74 18.83 0.38
CA LEU A 148 8.75 19.35 -0.55
C LEU A 148 8.61 20.85 -0.82
N LYS A 149 7.39 21.39 -0.70
CA LYS A 149 7.13 22.85 -0.79
C LYS A 149 7.35 23.59 0.54
N GLY A 150 7.95 22.94 1.53
CA GLY A 150 8.20 23.52 2.85
C GLY A 150 6.97 23.73 3.73
N LYS A 151 5.86 23.06 3.42
CA LYS A 151 4.60 23.16 4.19
C LYS A 151 4.37 21.91 5.06
N GLN A 152 3.52 22.04 6.06
CA GLN A 152 3.18 20.94 6.96
C GLN A 152 2.26 19.93 6.24
N GLY A 153 2.73 18.69 6.06
CA GLY A 153 2.00 17.61 5.43
C GLY A 153 1.77 16.39 6.35
N GLN A 154 2.42 16.34 7.52
CA GLN A 154 2.48 15.15 8.39
C GLN A 154 1.10 14.60 8.77
N ASN A 155 0.13 15.46 9.07
CA ASN A 155 -1.23 15.03 9.40
C ASN A 155 -1.93 14.36 8.22
N ILE A 156 -1.64 14.81 6.99
CA ILE A 156 -2.19 14.19 5.77
C ILE A 156 -1.57 12.80 5.58
N ASN A 157 -0.25 12.67 5.81
CA ASN A 157 0.44 11.38 5.77
C ASN A 157 -0.15 10.40 6.79
N PHE A 158 -0.31 10.82 8.03
CA PHE A 158 -0.92 10.02 9.09
C PHE A 158 -2.32 9.52 8.71
N VAL A 159 -3.20 10.42 8.27
CA VAL A 159 -4.57 10.06 7.87
C VAL A 159 -4.54 9.10 6.66
N GLY A 160 -3.71 9.39 5.66
CA GLY A 160 -3.55 8.54 4.48
C GLY A 160 -3.09 7.13 4.81
N SER A 161 -2.08 6.99 5.68
CA SER A 161 -1.53 5.70 6.10
C SER A 161 -2.57 4.83 6.83
N TRP A 162 -3.37 5.42 7.72
CA TRP A 162 -4.43 4.67 8.40
C TRP A 162 -5.59 4.29 7.48
N ILE A 163 -5.97 5.16 6.55
CA ILE A 163 -6.97 4.83 5.52
C ILE A 163 -6.49 3.65 4.67
N GLN A 164 -5.22 3.66 4.23
CA GLN A 164 -4.60 2.56 3.49
C GLN A 164 -4.62 1.26 4.31
N ALA A 165 -4.21 1.31 5.59
CA ALA A 165 -4.16 0.15 6.47
C ALA A 165 -5.54 -0.49 6.68
N ILE A 166 -6.58 0.32 6.87
CA ILE A 166 -7.96 -0.16 6.96
C ILE A 166 -8.36 -0.86 5.65
N GLY A 167 -8.05 -0.26 4.51
CA GLY A 167 -8.35 -0.86 3.20
C GLY A 167 -7.67 -2.21 3.00
N ALA A 168 -6.37 -2.32 3.32
CA ALA A 168 -5.62 -3.57 3.21
C ALA A 168 -6.14 -4.65 4.18
N LEU A 169 -6.50 -4.28 5.41
CA LEU A 169 -7.08 -5.21 6.38
C LEU A 169 -8.42 -5.77 5.90
N ILE A 170 -9.29 -4.93 5.33
CA ILE A 170 -10.56 -5.38 4.74
C ILE A 170 -10.29 -6.43 3.66
N GLN A 171 -9.34 -6.20 2.74
CA GLN A 171 -9.02 -7.16 1.68
C GLN A 171 -8.44 -8.47 2.22
N ALA A 172 -7.55 -8.41 3.23
CA ALA A 172 -7.00 -9.60 3.87
C ALA A 172 -8.10 -10.45 4.55
N LEU A 173 -9.06 -9.81 5.22
CA LEU A 173 -10.20 -10.49 5.83
C LEU A 173 -11.12 -11.14 4.78
N VAL A 174 -11.34 -10.50 3.64
CA VAL A 174 -12.11 -11.09 2.53
C VAL A 174 -11.36 -12.28 1.93
N GLN A 175 -10.06 -12.14 1.72
CA GLN A 175 -9.24 -13.24 1.18
C GLN A 175 -9.22 -14.47 2.10
N SER A 176 -9.31 -14.27 3.42
CA SER A 176 -9.38 -15.36 4.41
C SER A 176 -10.68 -16.18 4.37
N LYS A 177 -11.71 -15.70 3.64
CA LYS A 177 -13.00 -16.38 3.50
C LYS A 177 -13.12 -17.19 2.20
N LYS A 178 -12.10 -17.16 1.35
CA LYS A 178 -12.02 -17.94 0.11
C LYS A 178 -11.33 -19.29 0.34
#